data_70b6c481550ba2f50915bac7886f9cda
#
_entry.id   70b6c481550ba2f50915bac7886f9cda
#
_cell.length_a   1.000
_cell.length_b   1.000
_cell.length_c   1.000
_cell.angle_alpha   90.00
_cell.angle_beta   90.00
_cell.angle_gamma   90.00
#
_symmetry.space_group_name_H-M   'P 1'
#
loop_
_entity.id
_entity.type
_entity.pdbx_description
1 polymer ?
#
loop_
_entity_poly.entity_id
_entity_poly.type
_entity_poly.pdbx_seq_one_letter_code
_entity_poly.pdbx_strand_id
1 'polypeptide(L)'
;PGSIGGGGGGGGGLRTSFPGGTSLSIVGPQVVTIGGAGAGAPVGSRSTKGSNGGDSIFATKTSAGGGFGGAGGPGPQNNGGPGGSGGGGGALHPGSGASTGGTGNTPPTSGDVNPVQGFSGTGSVGPDAAGGGGGASAVAGSASFNCGADGGAGLGNSITGAAVTYGGGGGGSGHTTGGCGGAGGGGAAG
;
A
#
# COMPACT_ATOMS: atom_id res chain seq x y z
N PRO A 1 24.95 10.43 9.93
CA PRO A 1 23.88 11.02 9.14
C PRO A 1 22.77 10.00 9.02
N GLY A 2 21.60 10.25 9.65
CA GLY A 2 20.48 9.34 9.73
C GLY A 2 20.02 8.87 8.34
N SER A 3 19.66 7.61 8.24
CA SER A 3 19.08 7.03 7.04
C SER A 3 17.67 7.62 6.90
N ILE A 4 17.52 8.56 5.97
CA ILE A 4 16.19 9.07 5.60
C ILE A 4 15.56 8.00 4.73
N GLY A 5 14.50 7.39 5.23
CA GLY A 5 13.93 6.20 4.63
C GLY A 5 12.66 6.45 3.82
N GLY A 6 12.38 5.57 2.89
CA GLY A 6 11.18 5.59 2.06
C GLY A 6 9.94 5.08 2.79
N GLY A 7 8.77 5.51 2.32
CA GLY A 7 7.47 5.00 2.77
C GLY A 7 7.21 3.58 2.27
N GLY A 8 6.36 2.84 2.96
CA GLY A 8 5.93 1.50 2.56
C GLY A 8 5.01 1.54 1.33
N GLY A 9 5.11 0.56 0.44
CA GLY A 9 4.19 0.42 -0.68
C GLY A 9 2.81 -0.09 -0.24
N GLY A 10 1.74 0.30 -0.94
CA GLY A 10 0.40 -0.21 -0.73
C GLY A 10 0.24 -1.66 -1.22
N GLY A 11 -0.61 -2.44 -0.56
CA GLY A 11 -0.81 -3.88 -0.83
C GLY A 11 -1.60 -4.22 -2.10
N GLY A 12 -2.03 -3.24 -2.86
CA GLY A 12 -2.94 -3.43 -4.00
C GLY A 12 -4.41 -3.52 -3.59
N GLY A 13 -5.28 -3.48 -4.60
CA GLY A 13 -6.72 -3.61 -4.40
C GLY A 13 -7.14 -5.06 -4.30
N LEU A 14 -8.01 -5.38 -3.37
CA LEU A 14 -8.68 -6.66 -3.27
C LEU A 14 -10.17 -6.48 -3.49
N ARG A 15 -10.73 -7.22 -4.46
CA ARG A 15 -12.16 -7.25 -4.74
C ARG A 15 -12.68 -8.67 -4.58
N THR A 16 -13.75 -8.81 -3.83
CA THR A 16 -14.37 -10.12 -3.60
C THR A 16 -15.88 -9.99 -3.45
N SER A 17 -16.61 -10.97 -3.97
CA SER A 17 -18.03 -11.17 -3.69
C SER A 17 -18.29 -12.26 -2.64
N PHE A 18 -17.24 -12.88 -2.10
CA PHE A 18 -17.35 -13.94 -1.10
C PHE A 18 -16.92 -13.43 0.30
N PRO A 19 -17.66 -13.74 1.39
CA PRO A 19 -18.97 -14.40 1.37
C PRO A 19 -20.14 -13.39 1.19
N GLY A 20 -21.22 -13.84 0.55
CA GLY A 20 -22.52 -13.14 0.60
C GLY A 20 -22.73 -11.92 -0.30
N GLY A 21 -21.78 -11.59 -1.17
CA GLY A 21 -21.94 -10.49 -2.12
C GLY A 21 -22.55 -10.91 -3.46
N THR A 22 -22.69 -9.94 -4.36
CA THR A 22 -23.23 -10.19 -5.71
C THR A 22 -22.23 -10.99 -6.54
N SER A 23 -22.62 -12.18 -6.95
CA SER A 23 -21.80 -13.01 -7.83
C SER A 23 -21.60 -12.35 -9.20
N LEU A 24 -20.40 -12.52 -9.75
CA LEU A 24 -20.12 -12.11 -11.13
C LEU A 24 -20.60 -13.22 -12.09
N SER A 25 -21.57 -12.88 -12.93
CA SER A 25 -22.02 -13.80 -13.97
C SER A 25 -20.99 -13.84 -15.11
N ILE A 26 -20.46 -15.02 -15.40
CA ILE A 26 -19.48 -15.24 -16.46
C ILE A 26 -20.12 -16.04 -17.58
N VAL A 27 -20.03 -15.53 -18.81
CA VAL A 27 -20.50 -16.21 -20.03
C VAL A 27 -19.29 -16.40 -20.95
N GLY A 28 -18.95 -17.65 -21.23
CA GLY A 28 -17.83 -18.01 -22.10
C GLY A 28 -16.45 -17.78 -21.49
N PRO A 29 -15.38 -17.99 -22.29
CA PRO A 29 -14.00 -17.78 -21.85
C PRO A 29 -13.74 -16.31 -21.50
N GLN A 30 -12.97 -16.08 -20.43
CA GLN A 30 -12.58 -14.74 -20.00
C GLN A 30 -11.06 -14.61 -20.00
N VAL A 31 -10.58 -13.44 -20.40
CA VAL A 31 -9.18 -13.09 -20.24
C VAL A 31 -8.93 -12.65 -18.80
N VAL A 32 -7.88 -13.20 -18.20
CA VAL A 32 -7.35 -12.76 -16.89
C VAL A 32 -6.08 -11.99 -17.13
N THR A 33 -6.05 -10.73 -16.70
CA THR A 33 -4.84 -9.91 -16.68
C THR A 33 -4.32 -9.84 -15.26
N ILE A 34 -3.05 -10.19 -15.06
CA ILE A 34 -2.37 -10.04 -13.77
C ILE A 34 -1.49 -8.79 -13.85
N GLY A 35 -1.75 -7.81 -12.99
CA GLY A 35 -0.94 -6.60 -12.90
C GLY A 35 0.48 -6.90 -12.41
N GLY A 36 1.48 -6.24 -13.01
CA GLY A 36 2.86 -6.33 -12.56
C GLY A 36 3.10 -5.63 -11.23
N ALA A 37 4.11 -6.05 -10.49
CA ALA A 37 4.52 -5.37 -9.27
C ALA A 37 5.01 -3.94 -9.58
N GLY A 38 4.71 -2.99 -8.69
CA GLY A 38 5.33 -1.66 -8.72
C GLY A 38 6.82 -1.74 -8.41
N ALA A 39 7.65 -0.99 -9.13
CA ALA A 39 9.07 -0.93 -8.83
C ALA A 39 9.33 -0.14 -7.54
N GLY A 40 10.22 -0.63 -6.68
CA GLY A 40 10.78 0.13 -5.58
C GLY A 40 11.67 1.28 -6.07
N ALA A 41 11.95 2.24 -5.21
CA ALA A 41 12.97 3.26 -5.51
C ALA A 41 14.35 2.59 -5.67
N PRO A 42 15.22 3.12 -6.54
CA PRO A 42 16.60 2.62 -6.67
C PRO A 42 17.35 2.69 -5.33
N VAL A 43 18.13 1.65 -5.04
CA VAL A 43 18.94 1.59 -3.82
C VAL A 43 19.86 2.81 -3.73
N GLY A 44 19.89 3.45 -2.55
CA GLY A 44 20.68 4.66 -2.30
C GLY A 44 20.05 5.96 -2.80
N SER A 45 18.93 5.92 -3.52
CA SER A 45 18.22 7.12 -3.94
C SER A 45 17.34 7.65 -2.81
N ARG A 46 17.55 8.91 -2.44
CA ARG A 46 16.73 9.60 -1.42
C ARG A 46 15.65 10.49 -2.02
N SER A 47 15.71 10.76 -3.32
CA SER A 47 14.83 11.69 -4.03
C SER A 47 13.96 11.02 -5.09
N THR A 48 14.05 9.70 -5.23
CA THR A 48 13.25 8.93 -6.19
C THR A 48 12.23 8.08 -5.44
N LYS A 49 10.98 8.23 -5.80
CA LYS A 49 9.88 7.40 -5.31
C LYS A 49 9.77 6.11 -6.11
N GLY A 50 9.06 5.12 -5.60
CA GLY A 50 8.66 3.93 -6.35
C GLY A 50 7.65 4.24 -7.48
N SER A 51 7.14 3.21 -8.12
CA SER A 51 6.01 3.28 -9.04
C SER A 51 4.83 2.46 -8.54
N ASN A 52 3.62 2.81 -8.97
CA ASN A 52 2.44 2.00 -8.67
C ASN A 52 2.56 0.61 -9.29
N GLY A 53 1.93 -0.38 -8.67
CA GLY A 53 1.65 -1.66 -9.30
C GLY A 53 0.67 -1.50 -10.46
N GLY A 54 0.67 -2.48 -11.37
CA GLY A 54 -0.30 -2.58 -12.45
C GLY A 54 -1.66 -3.11 -11.96
N ASP A 55 -2.71 -2.83 -12.71
CA ASP A 55 -4.05 -3.31 -12.42
C ASP A 55 -4.22 -4.78 -12.82
N SER A 56 -4.93 -5.55 -11.98
CA SER A 56 -5.39 -6.89 -12.33
C SER A 56 -6.84 -6.84 -12.78
N ILE A 57 -7.16 -7.53 -13.87
CA ILE A 57 -8.48 -7.49 -14.49
C ILE A 57 -9.03 -8.89 -14.67
N PHE A 58 -10.26 -9.09 -14.27
CA PHE A 58 -11.05 -10.29 -14.58
C PHE A 58 -12.44 -9.90 -15.05
N ALA A 59 -12.76 -10.25 -16.28
CA ALA A 59 -14.02 -9.85 -16.94
C ALA A 59 -14.24 -8.32 -16.84
N THR A 60 -15.28 -7.89 -16.15
CA THR A 60 -15.63 -6.47 -15.96
C THR A 60 -15.06 -5.87 -14.66
N LYS A 61 -14.28 -6.65 -13.89
CA LYS A 61 -13.77 -6.21 -12.59
C LYS A 61 -12.28 -5.89 -12.68
N THR A 62 -11.93 -4.67 -12.28
CA THR A 62 -10.54 -4.22 -12.17
C THR A 62 -10.19 -4.02 -10.70
N SER A 63 -9.12 -4.66 -10.25
CA SER A 63 -8.48 -4.40 -8.95
C SER A 63 -7.25 -3.54 -9.21
N ALA A 64 -7.23 -2.33 -8.70
CA ALA A 64 -6.13 -1.41 -8.94
C ALA A 64 -4.85 -1.86 -8.25
N GLY A 65 -3.72 -1.58 -8.89
CA GLY A 65 -2.39 -1.81 -8.29
C GLY A 65 -2.18 -1.02 -7.00
N GLY A 66 -1.23 -1.43 -6.18
CA GLY A 66 -0.84 -0.73 -4.96
C GLY A 66 -0.14 0.59 -5.26
N GLY A 67 -0.36 1.60 -4.41
CA GLY A 67 0.33 2.88 -4.49
C GLY A 67 1.80 2.79 -4.12
N PHE A 68 2.67 3.57 -4.77
CA PHE A 68 4.09 3.63 -4.45
C PHE A 68 4.36 4.25 -3.08
N GLY A 69 5.43 3.81 -2.41
CA GLY A 69 5.99 4.50 -1.25
C GLY A 69 6.72 5.79 -1.64
N GLY A 70 6.54 6.86 -0.88
CA GLY A 70 7.20 8.13 -1.07
C GLY A 70 8.70 8.05 -0.83
N ALA A 71 9.47 8.92 -1.48
CA ALA A 71 10.91 9.04 -1.28
C ALA A 71 11.26 9.61 0.10
N GLY A 72 12.39 9.20 0.67
CA GLY A 72 12.97 9.87 1.84
C GLY A 72 13.93 10.97 1.41
N GLY A 73 13.56 12.21 1.59
CA GLY A 73 14.44 13.33 1.20
C GLY A 73 13.68 14.64 1.02
N PRO A 74 14.35 15.72 0.65
CA PRO A 74 13.67 16.99 0.41
C PRO A 74 12.88 16.95 -0.91
N GLY A 75 11.66 17.48 -0.92
CA GLY A 75 10.91 17.75 -2.13
C GLY A 75 9.56 17.06 -2.22
N PRO A 76 8.84 17.27 -3.33
CA PRO A 76 7.46 16.81 -3.51
C PRO A 76 7.31 15.29 -3.76
N GLN A 77 8.43 14.57 -3.87
CA GLN A 77 8.45 13.12 -4.10
C GLN A 77 8.19 12.29 -2.82
N ASN A 78 8.00 12.95 -1.69
CA ASN A 78 7.88 12.31 -0.37
C ASN A 78 6.49 11.75 -0.08
N ASN A 79 5.46 12.22 -0.77
CA ASN A 79 4.11 11.72 -0.59
C ASN A 79 3.97 10.32 -1.18
N GLY A 80 3.23 9.47 -0.50
CA GLY A 80 2.84 8.16 -1.01
C GLY A 80 1.87 8.28 -2.18
N GLY A 81 1.91 7.30 -3.09
CA GLY A 81 1.04 7.24 -4.25
C GLY A 81 -0.35 6.68 -3.95
N PRO A 82 -1.39 7.14 -4.66
CA PRO A 82 -2.71 6.53 -4.60
C PRO A 82 -2.72 5.17 -5.31
N GLY A 83 -3.65 4.30 -4.92
CA GLY A 83 -3.80 2.98 -5.53
C GLY A 83 -5.02 2.24 -5.00
N GLY A 84 -5.14 0.95 -5.32
CA GLY A 84 -6.12 0.07 -4.67
C GLY A 84 -5.95 0.12 -3.15
N SER A 85 -4.73 -0.03 -2.66
CA SER A 85 -4.29 0.44 -1.35
C SER A 85 -3.21 1.50 -1.55
N GLY A 86 -3.24 2.59 -0.78
CA GLY A 86 -2.31 3.71 -0.93
C GLY A 86 -0.93 3.44 -0.32
N GLY A 87 0.12 4.03 -0.88
CA GLY A 87 1.47 3.95 -0.34
C GLY A 87 1.72 4.89 0.85
N GLY A 88 2.71 4.62 1.67
CA GLY A 88 3.15 5.46 2.78
C GLY A 88 3.99 6.65 2.31
N GLY A 89 3.98 7.74 3.07
CA GLY A 89 4.85 8.88 2.84
C GLY A 89 6.28 8.62 3.33
N GLY A 90 7.27 9.10 2.59
CA GLY A 90 8.69 8.97 2.98
C GLY A 90 9.08 9.91 4.11
N ALA A 91 10.09 9.53 4.88
CA ALA A 91 10.66 10.37 5.94
C ALA A 91 11.32 11.62 5.34
N LEU A 92 11.26 12.71 6.06
CA LEU A 92 11.64 14.03 5.55
C LEU A 92 13.00 14.46 6.05
N HIS A 93 13.70 15.27 5.25
CA HIS A 93 14.85 16.00 5.70
C HIS A 93 14.41 17.03 6.76
N PRO A 94 15.24 17.32 7.83
CA PRO A 94 14.96 18.36 8.79
C PRO A 94 14.61 19.70 8.10
N GLY A 95 13.52 20.32 8.52
CA GLY A 95 13.03 21.58 7.93
C GLY A 95 12.04 21.44 6.76
N SER A 96 11.79 20.24 6.26
CA SER A 96 10.72 19.95 5.30
C SER A 96 9.40 19.70 6.04
N GLY A 97 8.27 20.04 5.42
CA GLY A 97 6.93 19.75 5.98
C GLY A 97 6.63 18.24 6.01
N ALA A 98 5.57 17.81 6.72
CA ALA A 98 5.18 16.41 6.78
C ALA A 98 4.78 15.85 5.41
N SER A 99 5.20 14.63 5.09
CA SER A 99 4.68 13.90 3.94
C SER A 99 3.30 13.31 4.25
N THR A 100 2.53 13.05 3.22
CA THR A 100 1.22 12.40 3.34
C THR A 100 1.27 10.98 2.78
N GLY A 101 0.44 10.09 3.32
CA GLY A 101 0.17 8.81 2.69
C GLY A 101 -0.71 8.97 1.45
N GLY A 102 -0.61 8.03 0.53
CA GLY A 102 -1.47 7.95 -0.63
C GLY A 102 -2.87 7.45 -0.27
N THR A 103 -3.86 7.89 -1.03
CA THR A 103 -5.24 7.45 -0.86
C THR A 103 -5.42 6.01 -1.35
N GLY A 104 -6.15 5.20 -0.59
CA GLY A 104 -6.64 3.89 -1.02
C GLY A 104 -7.95 3.99 -1.79
N ASN A 105 -8.45 2.85 -2.27
CA ASN A 105 -9.67 2.75 -3.06
C ASN A 105 -9.69 3.71 -4.27
N THR A 106 -8.59 3.77 -4.98
CA THR A 106 -8.41 4.66 -6.14
C THR A 106 -8.08 3.81 -7.37
N PRO A 107 -8.97 3.83 -8.42
CA PRO A 107 -10.29 4.48 -8.44
C PRO A 107 -11.29 3.84 -7.46
N PRO A 108 -12.31 4.59 -7.01
CA PRO A 108 -13.34 4.07 -6.12
C PRO A 108 -14.09 2.88 -6.75
N THR A 109 -14.39 1.88 -5.92
CA THR A 109 -15.16 0.71 -6.33
C THR A 109 -16.48 0.62 -5.57
N SER A 110 -17.47 -0.02 -6.20
CA SER A 110 -18.79 -0.26 -5.61
C SER A 110 -19.33 -1.62 -6.06
N GLY A 111 -20.33 -2.13 -5.35
CA GLY A 111 -21.05 -3.34 -5.71
C GLY A 111 -20.39 -4.66 -5.31
N ASP A 112 -19.28 -4.62 -4.57
CA ASP A 112 -18.64 -5.80 -3.97
C ASP A 112 -19.06 -5.97 -2.50
N VAL A 113 -18.76 -7.12 -1.87
CA VAL A 113 -18.97 -7.32 -0.42
C VAL A 113 -18.14 -6.33 0.38
N ASN A 114 -16.93 -6.12 -0.07
CA ASN A 114 -16.08 -5.07 0.46
C ASN A 114 -16.19 -3.84 -0.46
N PRO A 115 -16.87 -2.77 -0.02
CA PRO A 115 -17.16 -1.62 -0.86
C PRO A 115 -15.90 -0.81 -1.23
N VAL A 116 -14.79 -1.07 -0.56
CA VAL A 116 -13.49 -0.47 -0.86
C VAL A 116 -12.50 -1.57 -1.23
N GLN A 117 -11.69 -1.34 -2.27
CA GLN A 117 -10.68 -2.32 -2.67
C GLN A 117 -9.41 -2.26 -1.82
N GLY A 118 -9.26 -1.22 -0.98
CA GLY A 118 -8.15 -1.08 -0.05
C GLY A 118 -8.14 0.29 0.63
N PHE A 119 -7.24 0.46 1.56
CA PHE A 119 -7.16 1.61 2.46
C PHE A 119 -5.93 2.47 2.22
N SER A 120 -5.93 3.66 2.79
CA SER A 120 -4.85 4.63 2.62
C SER A 120 -3.59 4.23 3.38
N GLY A 121 -2.45 4.65 2.86
CA GLY A 121 -1.21 4.71 3.63
C GLY A 121 -1.21 5.90 4.60
N THR A 122 -0.17 5.98 5.43
CA THR A 122 0.02 7.08 6.40
C THR A 122 1.23 7.94 6.02
N GLY A 123 1.26 9.14 6.55
CA GLY A 123 2.36 10.08 6.36
C GLY A 123 3.53 9.85 7.32
N SER A 124 4.60 10.60 7.13
CA SER A 124 5.77 10.59 8.02
C SER A 124 5.53 11.37 9.31
N VAL A 125 6.29 11.02 10.34
CA VAL A 125 6.42 11.81 11.57
C VAL A 125 7.86 12.26 11.73
N GLY A 126 8.09 13.55 11.61
CA GLY A 126 9.43 14.14 11.69
C GLY A 126 10.37 13.65 10.57
N PRO A 127 11.68 13.90 10.71
CA PRO A 127 12.66 13.59 9.68
C PRO A 127 13.04 12.11 9.58
N ASP A 128 12.74 11.30 10.59
CA ASP A 128 13.36 9.99 10.77
C ASP A 128 12.37 8.83 10.82
N ALA A 129 11.06 9.09 10.53
CA ALA A 129 10.01 8.07 10.56
C ALA A 129 9.07 8.20 9.38
N ALA A 130 9.10 7.23 8.48
CA ALA A 130 8.27 7.13 7.29
C ALA A 130 6.93 6.44 7.56
N GLY A 131 5.91 6.77 6.78
CA GLY A 131 4.59 6.17 6.85
C GLY A 131 4.55 4.77 6.25
N GLY A 132 3.63 3.94 6.71
CA GLY A 132 3.32 2.61 6.16
C GLY A 132 2.35 2.68 4.98
N GLY A 133 2.38 1.70 4.12
CA GLY A 133 1.40 1.50 3.05
C GLY A 133 0.10 0.89 3.58
N GLY A 134 -1.03 1.29 3.01
CA GLY A 134 -2.34 0.74 3.34
C GLY A 134 -2.50 -0.72 2.90
N GLY A 135 -3.36 -1.45 3.57
CA GLY A 135 -3.74 -2.81 3.22
C GLY A 135 -5.16 -2.90 2.68
N ALA A 136 -5.58 -4.12 2.33
CA ALA A 136 -6.92 -4.37 1.79
C ALA A 136 -8.03 -4.27 2.83
N SER A 137 -7.73 -4.36 4.13
CA SER A 137 -8.75 -4.27 5.21
C SER A 137 -8.50 -3.13 6.21
N ALA A 138 -7.33 -2.52 6.20
CA ALA A 138 -6.99 -1.48 7.17
C ALA A 138 -6.04 -0.42 6.61
N VAL A 139 -6.15 0.78 7.11
CA VAL A 139 -5.13 1.82 6.93
C VAL A 139 -3.82 1.37 7.59
N ALA A 140 -2.72 1.92 7.14
CA ALA A 140 -1.43 1.71 7.79
C ALA A 140 -1.42 2.26 9.23
N GLY A 141 -0.52 1.73 10.04
CA GLY A 141 -0.23 2.28 11.36
C GLY A 141 0.33 3.71 11.29
N SER A 142 0.37 4.39 12.40
CA SER A 142 1.01 5.71 12.49
C SER A 142 2.49 5.57 12.80
N ALA A 143 3.32 6.34 12.09
CA ALA A 143 4.71 6.49 12.47
C ALA A 143 4.82 7.19 13.83
N SER A 144 5.89 6.95 14.57
CA SER A 144 6.24 7.66 15.79
C SER A 144 7.71 8.10 15.71
N PHE A 145 8.15 8.93 16.65
CA PHE A 145 9.52 9.46 16.61
C PHE A 145 10.55 8.34 16.43
N ASN A 146 11.35 8.41 15.39
CA ASN A 146 12.37 7.44 14.98
C ASN A 146 11.89 6.02 14.64
N CYS A 147 10.58 5.74 14.71
CA CYS A 147 10.01 4.44 14.37
C CYS A 147 9.09 4.56 13.17
N GLY A 148 9.37 3.80 12.12
CA GLY A 148 8.52 3.73 10.93
C GLY A 148 7.15 3.13 11.25
N ALA A 149 6.15 3.49 10.46
CA ALA A 149 4.79 2.97 10.62
C ALA A 149 4.65 1.55 10.10
N ASP A 150 3.85 0.74 10.76
CA ASP A 150 3.47 -0.59 10.26
C ASP A 150 2.57 -0.48 9.02
N GLY A 151 2.66 -1.46 8.14
CA GLY A 151 1.75 -1.61 7.01
C GLY A 151 0.35 -2.02 7.45
N GLY A 152 -0.66 -1.57 6.70
CA GLY A 152 -2.06 -1.92 6.92
C GLY A 152 -2.33 -3.40 6.65
N ALA A 153 -3.21 -4.02 7.44
CA ALA A 153 -3.56 -5.41 7.30
C ALA A 153 -4.29 -5.70 5.97
N GLY A 154 -4.01 -6.86 5.40
CA GLY A 154 -4.77 -7.43 4.30
C GLY A 154 -6.12 -8.00 4.74
N LEU A 155 -6.94 -8.40 3.78
CA LEU A 155 -8.26 -9.00 4.01
C LEU A 155 -8.19 -10.52 3.99
N GLY A 156 -8.74 -11.14 5.03
CA GLY A 156 -8.91 -12.59 5.09
C GLY A 156 -10.04 -13.08 4.17
N ASN A 157 -9.80 -14.16 3.44
CA ASN A 157 -10.81 -14.80 2.59
C ASN A 157 -10.64 -16.32 2.65
N SER A 158 -11.75 -17.05 2.75
CA SER A 158 -11.77 -18.51 2.86
C SER A 158 -12.33 -19.24 1.63
N ILE A 159 -12.35 -18.59 0.47
CA ILE A 159 -12.87 -19.15 -0.78
C ILE A 159 -12.14 -20.45 -1.19
N THR A 160 -10.91 -20.64 -0.77
CA THR A 160 -10.11 -21.86 -1.02
C THR A 160 -10.29 -22.95 0.04
N GLY A 161 -11.23 -22.79 0.98
CA GLY A 161 -11.51 -23.73 2.07
C GLY A 161 -10.82 -23.40 3.40
N ALA A 162 -9.65 -22.75 3.38
CA ALA A 162 -8.98 -22.23 4.56
C ALA A 162 -8.85 -20.69 4.48
N ALA A 163 -8.88 -20.03 5.63
CA ALA A 163 -8.72 -18.58 5.67
C ALA A 163 -7.27 -18.19 5.28
N VAL A 164 -7.13 -17.41 4.23
CA VAL A 164 -5.86 -16.83 3.76
C VAL A 164 -6.03 -15.31 3.72
N THR A 165 -5.03 -14.59 4.20
CA THR A 165 -5.03 -13.12 4.18
C THR A 165 -4.26 -12.63 2.95
N TYR A 166 -4.80 -11.63 2.24
CA TYR A 166 -4.24 -11.06 1.01
C TYR A 166 -4.18 -9.53 1.08
N GLY A 167 -3.20 -8.96 0.41
CA GLY A 167 -3.10 -7.52 0.19
C GLY A 167 -2.67 -6.71 1.41
N GLY A 168 -1.73 -7.21 2.21
CA GLY A 168 -1.09 -6.43 3.28
C GLY A 168 -0.17 -5.35 2.71
N GLY A 169 -0.14 -4.18 3.34
CA GLY A 169 0.74 -3.06 2.99
C GLY A 169 2.15 -3.20 3.56
N GLY A 170 3.13 -2.53 2.95
CA GLY A 170 4.51 -2.51 3.44
C GLY A 170 4.72 -1.58 4.63
N GLY A 171 5.67 -1.91 5.51
CA GLY A 171 6.11 -1.04 6.59
C GLY A 171 6.93 0.16 6.09
N GLY A 172 6.88 1.27 6.80
CA GLY A 172 7.71 2.46 6.56
C GLY A 172 9.05 2.37 7.27
N SER A 173 10.09 2.96 6.72
CA SER A 173 11.40 2.99 7.38
C SER A 173 11.43 3.92 8.60
N GLY A 174 12.25 3.60 9.57
CA GLY A 174 12.51 4.41 10.75
C GLY A 174 14.01 4.49 11.05
N HIS A 175 14.43 5.47 11.84
CA HIS A 175 15.84 5.63 12.24
C HIS A 175 16.31 4.53 13.18
N THR A 176 15.47 4.16 14.14
CA THR A 176 15.78 3.10 15.13
C THR A 176 15.08 1.79 14.81
N THR A 177 13.86 1.86 14.29
CA THR A 177 13.05 0.66 14.01
C THR A 177 12.22 0.90 12.77
N GLY A 178 12.34 0.02 11.78
CA GLY A 178 11.42 -0.02 10.64
C GLY A 178 10.07 -0.59 11.05
N GLY A 179 9.01 -0.20 10.37
CA GLY A 179 7.66 -0.74 10.57
C GLY A 179 7.56 -2.17 10.05
N CYS A 180 6.72 -2.97 10.68
CA CYS A 180 6.36 -4.31 10.23
C CYS A 180 5.50 -4.24 8.97
N GLY A 181 5.59 -5.27 8.11
CA GLY A 181 4.63 -5.45 7.03
C GLY A 181 3.27 -5.89 7.55
N GLY A 182 2.21 -5.43 6.90
CA GLY A 182 0.85 -5.86 7.19
C GLY A 182 0.63 -7.34 6.84
N ALA A 183 -0.20 -8.03 7.61
CA ALA A 183 -0.56 -9.41 7.32
C ALA A 183 -1.14 -9.55 5.90
N GLY A 184 -0.79 -10.62 5.19
CA GLY A 184 -1.23 -10.85 3.82
C GLY A 184 -0.21 -10.45 2.75
N GLY A 185 1.08 -10.52 3.07
CA GLY A 185 2.18 -10.34 2.13
C GLY A 185 2.87 -8.97 2.18
N GLY A 186 2.58 -8.13 3.16
CA GLY A 186 3.32 -6.88 3.36
C GLY A 186 4.78 -7.13 3.74
N GLY A 187 5.73 -6.43 3.08
CA GLY A 187 7.15 -6.46 3.46
C GLY A 187 7.43 -5.54 4.65
N ALA A 188 8.26 -5.97 5.58
CA ALA A 188 8.78 -5.09 6.63
C ALA A 188 9.81 -4.11 6.05
N ALA A 189 9.96 -2.96 6.68
CA ALA A 189 11.06 -2.07 6.38
C ALA A 189 12.36 -2.59 7.01
N GLY A 190 13.48 -2.44 6.28
CA GLY A 190 14.81 -2.75 6.74
C GLY A 190 15.40 -1.64 7.61
#